data_86a71eef66c908c89d79c952bd76d9f6
#
_entry.id   86a71eef66c908c89d79c952bd76d9f6
#
_cell.length_a   1.000
_cell.length_b   1.000
_cell.length_c   1.000
_cell.angle_alpha   90.00
_cell.angle_beta   90.00
_cell.angle_gamma   90.00
#
_symmetry.space_group_name_H-M   'P 1'
#
loop_
_entity.id
_entity.type
_entity.pdbx_description
1 polymer ?
#
loop_
_entity_poly.entity_id
_entity_poly.type
_entity_poly.pdbx_seq_one_letter_code
_entity_poly.pdbx_strand_id
1 'polypeptide(L)'
;LFDSIKQCNNNCPFCFIDQQPNGKRKSLYVKDDDYRLSFLYGSYLTLTNLNKDDWNRISTQKLSPLFISIHATDPKTREQLLKNKKASQILDQIEWLEQNSIQIHAQIVVCPKINDGKILEKSIYDLAKFHKKKLKTVLSTAIVPVGLTKFRPENDGLIPISKAYARETIKQVEKIQTSLQKSIGTRFCWLADEWYLIAGLKLPSYKTYENMPQESNGVGSIRSFLKTLESETKSLPEKVAKKRKVSWIVGKLVYEALLPTVGK
;
A
#
# COMPACT_ATOMS: atom_id res chain seq x y z
N LEU A 1 19.01 2.49 19.56
CA LEU A 1 18.41 1.27 20.13
C LEU A 1 17.00 1.59 20.59
N PHE A 2 16.09 0.65 20.47
CA PHE A 2 14.68 0.82 20.81
C PHE A 2 14.42 0.18 22.17
N ASP A 3 13.86 0.93 23.11
CA ASP A 3 13.42 0.37 24.39
C ASP A 3 12.16 -0.48 24.20
N SER A 4 11.31 -0.07 23.26
CA SER A 4 10.11 -0.79 22.85
C SER A 4 9.61 -0.28 21.48
N ILE A 5 8.82 -1.09 20.80
CA ILE A 5 8.11 -0.70 19.55
C ILE A 5 6.88 0.12 19.95
N LYS A 6 6.68 1.29 19.32
CA LYS A 6 5.44 2.06 19.46
C LYS A 6 4.28 1.29 18.83
N GLN A 7 3.28 1.00 19.63
CA GLN A 7 2.13 0.25 19.18
C GLN A 7 1.03 1.15 18.62
N CYS A 8 0.31 0.63 17.64
CA CYS A 8 -0.85 1.26 17.05
C CYS A 8 -1.98 1.38 18.09
N ASN A 9 -2.57 2.58 18.17
CA ASN A 9 -3.70 2.88 19.04
C ASN A 9 -5.03 2.98 18.28
N ASN A 10 -5.08 2.50 17.04
CA ASN A 10 -6.28 2.49 16.21
C ASN A 10 -7.02 1.16 16.34
N ASN A 11 -8.31 1.18 15.95
CA ASN A 11 -9.16 -0.01 15.93
C ASN A 11 -9.83 -0.17 14.56
N CYS A 12 -9.00 -0.20 13.52
CA CYS A 12 -9.46 -0.28 12.14
C CYS A 12 -10.17 -1.61 11.87
N PRO A 13 -11.39 -1.63 11.30
CA PRO A 13 -12.09 -2.88 11.00
C PRO A 13 -11.34 -3.74 9.96
N PHE A 14 -10.49 -3.11 9.14
CA PHE A 14 -9.67 -3.79 8.13
C PHE A 14 -8.25 -4.14 8.62
N CYS A 15 -7.96 -4.04 9.92
CA CYS A 15 -6.63 -4.34 10.44
C CYS A 15 -6.27 -5.81 10.18
N PHE A 16 -5.26 -6.06 9.36
CA PHE A 16 -4.83 -7.42 9.02
C PHE A 16 -4.25 -8.19 10.21
N ILE A 17 -3.75 -7.49 11.23
CA ILE A 17 -3.28 -8.12 12.48
C ILE A 17 -4.47 -8.71 13.26
N ASP A 18 -5.60 -7.99 13.34
CA ASP A 18 -6.81 -8.46 14.02
C ASP A 18 -7.49 -9.61 13.26
N GLN A 19 -7.13 -9.81 12.00
CA GLN A 19 -7.61 -10.90 11.15
C GLN A 19 -6.67 -12.10 11.11
N GLN A 20 -5.70 -12.20 12.03
CA GLN A 20 -4.82 -13.36 12.16
C GLN A 20 -5.52 -14.51 12.90
N PRO A 21 -5.22 -15.77 12.58
CA PRO A 21 -5.75 -16.91 13.33
C PRO A 21 -5.24 -16.91 14.76
N ASN A 22 -6.13 -17.20 15.73
CA ASN A 22 -5.78 -17.27 17.13
C ASN A 22 -4.74 -18.35 17.46
N GLY A 23 -4.03 -18.21 18.58
CA GLY A 23 -3.12 -19.22 19.11
C GLY A 23 -1.78 -19.37 18.39
N LYS A 24 -1.37 -18.37 17.62
CA LYS A 24 -0.06 -18.32 16.97
C LYS A 24 0.99 -17.61 17.83
N ARG A 25 2.25 -17.58 17.37
CA ARG A 25 3.32 -16.88 18.10
C ARG A 25 2.99 -15.42 18.35
N LYS A 26 3.32 -14.89 19.53
CA LYS A 26 2.98 -13.52 19.95
C LYS A 26 3.43 -12.43 19.00
N SER A 27 4.56 -12.62 18.32
CA SER A 27 5.10 -11.66 17.35
C SER A 27 4.17 -11.40 16.15
N LEU A 28 3.23 -12.29 15.83
CA LEU A 28 2.25 -12.10 14.75
C LEU A 28 1.11 -11.12 15.12
N TYR A 29 0.99 -10.77 16.39
CA TYR A 29 -0.07 -9.89 16.89
C TYR A 29 0.45 -8.51 17.30
N VAL A 30 1.71 -8.21 16.98
CA VAL A 30 2.29 -6.88 17.22
C VAL A 30 1.75 -5.91 16.18
N LYS A 31 1.01 -4.92 16.63
CA LYS A 31 0.54 -3.81 15.80
C LYS A 31 1.55 -2.68 15.90
N ASP A 32 2.57 -2.68 15.08
CA ASP A 32 3.52 -1.58 15.02
C ASP A 32 2.89 -0.33 14.39
N ASP A 33 3.22 0.83 14.95
CA ASP A 33 2.91 2.16 14.41
C ASP A 33 4.06 3.09 14.80
N ASP A 34 5.28 2.67 14.41
CA ASP A 34 6.54 3.22 14.87
C ASP A 34 7.27 3.94 13.74
N TYR A 35 7.44 5.28 13.86
CA TYR A 35 8.12 6.09 12.85
C TYR A 35 9.56 5.66 12.58
N ARG A 36 10.23 5.03 13.56
CA ARG A 36 11.59 4.51 13.40
C ARG A 36 11.62 3.30 12.48
N LEU A 37 10.64 2.40 12.62
CA LEU A 37 10.47 1.26 11.71
C LEU A 37 10.01 1.72 10.33
N SER A 38 9.19 2.78 10.26
CA SER A 38 8.82 3.38 8.98
C SER A 38 10.04 3.88 8.23
N PHE A 39 10.91 4.63 8.89
CA PHE A 39 12.14 5.15 8.29
C PHE A 39 13.14 4.05 7.90
N LEU A 40 13.34 3.04 8.75
CA LEU A 40 14.36 2.01 8.55
C LEU A 40 13.93 0.90 7.58
N TYR A 41 12.64 0.54 7.59
CA TYR A 41 12.14 -0.66 6.90
C TYR A 41 10.94 -0.40 6.00
N GLY A 42 10.43 0.83 5.93
CA GLY A 42 9.24 1.14 5.14
C GLY A 42 7.93 0.66 5.76
N SER A 43 7.89 0.37 7.06
CA SER A 43 6.64 0.04 7.76
C SER A 43 5.68 1.23 7.72
N TYR A 44 4.41 0.97 7.42
CA TYR A 44 3.40 2.02 7.34
C TYR A 44 2.91 2.42 8.73
N LEU A 45 2.90 3.73 9.00
CA LEU A 45 2.41 4.31 10.24
C LEU A 45 1.21 5.23 10.00
N THR A 46 0.42 5.46 11.05
CA THR A 46 -0.83 6.23 10.95
C THR A 46 -0.72 7.68 11.41
N LEU A 47 0.37 8.06 12.07
CA LEU A 47 0.62 9.34 12.72
C LEU A 47 -0.33 9.66 13.89
N THR A 48 -1.11 8.69 14.39
CA THR A 48 -2.12 8.94 15.43
C THR A 48 -1.58 8.78 16.85
N ASN A 49 -0.42 8.13 17.02
CA ASN A 49 0.19 7.82 18.32
C ASN A 49 1.44 8.65 18.64
N LEU A 50 1.80 9.62 17.81
CA LEU A 50 2.98 10.46 18.00
C LEU A 50 2.73 11.53 19.05
N ASN A 51 3.74 11.75 19.92
CA ASN A 51 3.80 12.85 20.87
C ASN A 51 4.76 13.96 20.38
N LYS A 52 4.91 15.04 21.15
CA LYS A 52 5.76 16.18 20.78
C LYS A 52 7.23 15.78 20.58
N ASP A 53 7.76 14.89 21.40
CA ASP A 53 9.16 14.46 21.31
C ASP A 53 9.38 13.62 20.05
N ASP A 54 8.40 12.79 19.65
CA ASP A 54 8.45 12.04 18.40
C ASP A 54 8.51 12.98 17.18
N TRP A 55 7.63 13.98 17.14
CA TRP A 55 7.61 14.98 16.08
C TRP A 55 8.92 15.77 16.03
N ASN A 56 9.42 16.22 17.17
CA ASN A 56 10.71 16.90 17.28
C ASN A 56 11.84 16.01 16.76
N ARG A 57 11.86 14.74 17.14
CA ARG A 57 12.88 13.79 16.70
C ARG A 57 12.84 13.54 15.20
N ILE A 58 11.63 13.38 14.61
CA ILE A 58 11.45 13.23 13.16
C ILE A 58 12.05 14.44 12.43
N SER A 59 11.77 15.66 12.90
CA SER A 59 12.26 16.88 12.25
C SER A 59 13.76 17.11 12.44
N THR A 60 14.28 16.92 13.64
CA THR A 60 15.71 17.19 13.94
C THR A 60 16.64 16.15 13.32
N GLN A 61 16.23 14.88 13.30
CA GLN A 61 17.00 13.79 12.69
C GLN A 61 16.73 13.63 11.20
N LYS A 62 15.80 14.43 10.62
CA LYS A 62 15.42 14.36 9.20
C LYS A 62 15.06 12.94 8.76
N LEU A 63 14.20 12.26 9.53
CA LEU A 63 13.78 10.90 9.22
C LEU A 63 12.85 10.89 7.98
N SER A 64 13.42 10.75 6.82
CA SER A 64 12.77 10.85 5.51
C SER A 64 13.37 9.86 4.52
N PRO A 65 12.54 9.19 3.64
CA PRO A 65 11.08 9.27 3.66
C PRO A 65 10.43 8.42 4.77
N LEU A 66 9.18 8.78 5.12
CA LEU A 66 8.31 7.95 5.95
C LEU A 66 7.21 7.31 5.10
N PHE A 67 6.65 6.21 5.56
CA PHE A 67 5.56 5.49 4.90
C PHE A 67 4.28 5.67 5.72
N ILE A 68 3.25 6.31 5.13
CA ILE A 68 2.07 6.76 5.87
C ILE A 68 0.79 6.10 5.35
N SER A 69 0.05 5.47 6.28
CA SER A 69 -1.31 4.97 6.05
C SER A 69 -2.30 6.15 6.07
N ILE A 70 -2.71 6.59 4.90
CA ILE A 70 -3.64 7.73 4.72
C ILE A 70 -5.10 7.26 4.81
N HIS A 71 -5.48 6.32 3.98
CA HIS A 71 -6.81 5.74 3.77
C HIS A 71 -7.87 6.73 3.27
N ALA A 72 -7.92 7.96 3.80
CA ALA A 72 -8.72 9.08 3.31
C ALA A 72 -8.11 10.40 3.76
N THR A 73 -8.25 11.48 2.96
CA THR A 73 -7.95 12.86 3.38
C THR A 73 -9.17 13.54 3.99
N ASP A 74 -10.37 13.01 3.75
CA ASP A 74 -11.57 13.46 4.43
C ASP A 74 -11.51 13.12 5.93
N PRO A 75 -11.57 14.13 6.82
CA PRO A 75 -11.38 13.94 8.26
C PRO A 75 -12.35 12.94 8.88
N LYS A 76 -13.64 13.03 8.52
CA LYS A 76 -14.69 12.17 9.09
C LYS A 76 -14.52 10.73 8.63
N THR A 77 -14.28 10.53 7.34
CA THR A 77 -14.04 9.20 6.77
C THR A 77 -12.81 8.54 7.40
N ARG A 78 -11.72 9.29 7.55
CA ARG A 78 -10.50 8.74 8.16
C ARG A 78 -10.67 8.41 9.64
N GLU A 79 -11.36 9.26 10.39
CA GLU A 79 -11.72 9.01 11.79
C GLU A 79 -12.58 7.74 11.92
N GLN A 80 -13.57 7.58 11.05
CA GLN A 80 -14.42 6.38 11.01
C GLN A 80 -13.61 5.11 10.69
N LEU A 81 -12.71 5.18 9.72
CA LEU A 81 -11.87 4.05 9.29
C LEU A 81 -10.89 3.60 10.36
N LEU A 82 -10.24 4.54 11.05
CA LEU A 82 -9.25 4.24 12.07
C LEU A 82 -9.85 4.07 13.47
N LYS A 83 -11.12 4.45 13.64
CA LYS A 83 -11.82 4.56 14.93
C LYS A 83 -11.01 5.36 15.96
N ASN A 84 -10.44 6.49 15.51
CA ASN A 84 -9.56 7.33 16.29
C ASN A 84 -9.74 8.80 15.91
N LYS A 85 -10.12 9.65 16.87
CA LYS A 85 -10.34 11.10 16.64
C LYS A 85 -9.11 11.83 16.13
N LYS A 86 -7.90 11.43 16.54
CA LYS A 86 -6.64 12.03 16.05
C LYS A 86 -6.41 11.77 14.55
N ALA A 87 -7.10 10.81 13.97
CA ALA A 87 -6.99 10.48 12.54
C ALA A 87 -7.47 11.61 11.62
N SER A 88 -8.36 12.50 12.11
CA SER A 88 -8.88 13.65 11.35
C SER A 88 -7.81 14.67 10.93
N GLN A 89 -6.65 14.69 11.57
CA GLN A 89 -5.61 15.72 11.42
C GLN A 89 -4.60 15.44 10.31
N ILE A 90 -4.87 14.50 9.41
CA ILE A 90 -3.86 14.00 8.46
C ILE A 90 -3.30 15.07 7.53
N LEU A 91 -4.12 16.00 7.04
CA LEU A 91 -3.65 17.06 6.14
C LEU A 91 -2.74 18.05 6.87
N ASP A 92 -3.09 18.44 8.10
CA ASP A 92 -2.26 19.31 8.95
C ASP A 92 -0.91 18.64 9.25
N GLN A 93 -0.94 17.32 9.48
CA GLN A 93 0.28 16.53 9.72
C GLN A 93 1.17 16.47 8.47
N ILE A 94 0.59 16.35 7.27
CA ILE A 94 1.37 16.39 6.02
C ILE A 94 1.94 17.79 5.77
N GLU A 95 1.19 18.85 6.07
CA GLU A 95 1.70 20.22 6.01
C GLU A 95 2.87 20.44 6.96
N TRP A 96 2.76 19.92 8.19
CA TRP A 96 3.88 19.94 9.14
C TRP A 96 5.11 19.20 8.61
N LEU A 97 4.93 18.01 8.02
CA LEU A 97 6.02 17.24 7.39
C LEU A 97 6.67 18.03 6.25
N GLU A 98 5.87 18.72 5.44
CA GLU A 98 6.36 19.61 4.38
C GLU A 98 7.23 20.73 4.94
N GLN A 99 6.75 21.45 5.96
CA GLN A 99 7.47 22.55 6.61
C GLN A 99 8.81 22.08 7.20
N ASN A 100 8.89 20.80 7.61
CA ASN A 100 10.11 20.20 8.17
C ASN A 100 10.96 19.45 7.14
N SER A 101 10.61 19.52 5.84
CA SER A 101 11.33 18.85 4.74
C SER A 101 11.39 17.33 4.87
N ILE A 102 10.31 16.73 5.35
CA ILE A 102 10.16 15.27 5.44
C ILE A 102 9.27 14.79 4.29
N GLN A 103 9.79 13.89 3.48
CA GLN A 103 9.06 13.26 2.37
C GLN A 103 8.33 12.02 2.85
N ILE A 104 7.25 11.65 2.15
CA ILE A 104 6.46 10.47 2.48
C ILE A 104 6.04 9.66 1.25
N HIS A 105 5.86 8.37 1.46
CA HIS A 105 5.09 7.47 0.62
C HIS A 105 3.73 7.22 1.26
N ALA A 106 2.65 7.43 0.52
CA ALA A 106 1.29 7.30 1.01
C ALA A 106 0.67 5.94 0.62
N GLN A 107 -0.22 5.43 1.47
CA GLN A 107 -1.02 4.24 1.20
C GLN A 107 -2.49 4.50 1.46
N ILE A 108 -3.36 4.03 0.57
CA ILE A 108 -4.81 4.01 0.72
C ILE A 108 -5.29 2.57 0.62
N VAL A 109 -5.79 2.00 1.71
CA VAL A 109 -6.55 0.75 1.69
C VAL A 109 -7.99 1.08 1.33
N VAL A 110 -8.46 0.61 0.18
CA VAL A 110 -9.80 0.91 -0.31
C VAL A 110 -10.81 -0.09 0.28
N CYS A 111 -11.73 0.44 1.05
CA CYS A 111 -12.87 -0.27 1.63
C CYS A 111 -14.14 0.14 0.88
N PRO A 112 -14.80 -0.77 0.11
CA PRO A 112 -15.99 -0.46 -0.65
C PRO A 112 -17.09 0.23 0.18
N LYS A 113 -17.71 1.27 -0.39
CA LYS A 113 -18.75 2.13 0.22
C LYS A 113 -18.30 2.96 1.43
N ILE A 114 -17.01 3.00 1.76
CA ILE A 114 -16.49 3.79 2.87
C ILE A 114 -15.57 4.90 2.38
N ASN A 115 -14.47 4.56 1.69
CA ASN A 115 -13.49 5.54 1.20
C ASN A 115 -13.21 5.42 -0.30
N ASP A 116 -14.12 4.81 -1.05
CA ASP A 116 -14.05 4.63 -2.50
C ASP A 116 -14.65 5.82 -3.30
N GLY A 117 -14.78 5.65 -4.60
CA GLY A 117 -15.44 6.62 -5.48
C GLY A 117 -14.88 8.03 -5.34
N LYS A 118 -15.76 9.00 -5.04
CA LYS A 118 -15.39 10.42 -4.90
C LYS A 118 -14.41 10.69 -3.74
N ILE A 119 -14.48 9.90 -2.67
CA ILE A 119 -13.59 10.04 -1.51
C ILE A 119 -12.17 9.61 -1.88
N LEU A 120 -12.03 8.50 -2.60
CA LEU A 120 -10.74 8.04 -3.13
C LEU A 120 -10.15 9.07 -4.10
N GLU A 121 -10.95 9.54 -5.05
CA GLU A 121 -10.53 10.56 -6.02
C GLU A 121 -10.06 11.84 -5.32
N LYS A 122 -10.86 12.37 -4.39
CA LYS A 122 -10.49 13.54 -3.58
C LYS A 122 -9.17 13.31 -2.84
N SER A 123 -9.00 12.16 -2.20
CA SER A 123 -7.79 11.82 -1.44
C SER A 123 -6.55 11.80 -2.34
N ILE A 124 -6.64 11.22 -3.53
CA ILE A 124 -5.52 11.19 -4.48
C ILE A 124 -5.15 12.62 -4.92
N TYR A 125 -6.13 13.46 -5.26
CA TYR A 125 -5.86 14.83 -5.69
C TYR A 125 -5.33 15.72 -4.55
N ASP A 126 -5.83 15.56 -3.33
CA ASP A 126 -5.30 16.28 -2.16
C ASP A 126 -3.82 15.92 -1.92
N LEU A 127 -3.47 14.65 -1.97
CA LEU A 127 -2.08 14.20 -1.84
C LEU A 127 -1.20 14.69 -3.00
N ALA A 128 -1.72 14.71 -4.23
CA ALA A 128 -1.00 15.20 -5.40
C ALA A 128 -0.66 16.70 -5.33
N LYS A 129 -1.41 17.51 -4.57
CA LYS A 129 -1.06 18.92 -4.31
C LYS A 129 0.30 19.04 -3.61
N PHE A 130 0.61 18.14 -2.67
CA PHE A 130 1.89 18.09 -1.98
C PHE A 130 3.04 17.57 -2.86
N HIS A 131 2.75 16.85 -3.94
CA HIS A 131 3.74 16.47 -4.94
C HIS A 131 4.11 17.62 -5.88
N LYS A 132 3.17 18.52 -6.19
CA LYS A 132 3.39 19.67 -7.08
C LYS A 132 4.33 20.73 -6.51
N LYS A 133 4.47 20.78 -5.18
CA LYS A 133 5.29 21.76 -4.50
C LYS A 133 6.78 21.49 -4.72
N LYS A 134 7.63 22.50 -4.52
CA LYS A 134 9.08 22.41 -4.76
C LYS A 134 9.73 21.21 -4.07
N LEU A 135 9.28 20.89 -2.85
CA LEU A 135 9.85 19.79 -2.06
C LEU A 135 9.34 18.41 -2.48
N LYS A 136 8.19 18.30 -3.15
CA LYS A 136 7.53 16.99 -3.40
C LYS A 136 7.39 16.17 -2.13
N THR A 137 6.66 16.69 -1.16
CA THR A 137 6.48 16.04 0.16
C THR A 137 5.84 14.67 0.03
N VAL A 138 4.77 14.52 -0.76
CA VAL A 138 4.22 13.20 -1.06
C VAL A 138 4.83 12.68 -2.36
N LEU A 139 5.67 11.67 -2.25
CA LEU A 139 6.41 11.11 -3.38
C LEU A 139 5.53 10.22 -4.26
N SER A 140 4.69 9.39 -3.64
CA SER A 140 3.85 8.42 -4.33
C SER A 140 2.68 7.97 -3.46
N THR A 141 1.65 7.40 -4.07
CA THR A 141 0.49 6.83 -3.36
C THR A 141 0.21 5.41 -3.87
N ALA A 142 0.26 4.42 -2.97
CA ALA A 142 -0.23 3.08 -3.25
C ALA A 142 -1.72 2.97 -2.96
N ILE A 143 -2.46 2.35 -3.87
CA ILE A 143 -3.89 2.06 -3.71
C ILE A 143 -4.03 0.55 -3.64
N VAL A 144 -4.33 0.04 -2.45
CA VAL A 144 -4.42 -1.39 -2.19
C VAL A 144 -5.85 -1.80 -1.89
N PRO A 145 -6.29 -2.99 -2.30
CA PRO A 145 -7.62 -3.47 -1.95
C PRO A 145 -7.66 -3.86 -0.47
N VAL A 146 -8.82 -3.73 0.16
CA VAL A 146 -9.00 -4.29 1.50
C VAL A 146 -8.83 -5.80 1.48
N GLY A 147 -7.89 -6.31 2.27
CA GLY A 147 -7.67 -7.73 2.47
C GLY A 147 -8.60 -8.27 3.55
N LEU A 148 -9.37 -9.30 3.24
CA LEU A 148 -10.31 -9.91 4.18
C LEU A 148 -9.98 -11.39 4.33
N THR A 149 -9.64 -11.81 5.56
CA THR A 149 -9.36 -13.22 5.87
C THR A 149 -10.60 -13.91 6.41
N LYS A 150 -10.58 -15.24 6.46
CA LYS A 150 -11.64 -16.05 7.08
C LYS A 150 -11.68 -15.95 8.61
N PHE A 151 -10.69 -15.30 9.21
CA PHE A 151 -10.59 -15.13 10.67
C PHE A 151 -11.05 -13.74 11.15
N ARG A 152 -11.53 -12.90 10.23
CA ARG A 152 -12.07 -11.59 10.58
C ARG A 152 -13.35 -11.71 11.42
N PRO A 153 -13.69 -10.68 12.22
CA PRO A 153 -14.98 -10.63 12.90
C PRO A 153 -16.15 -10.71 11.90
N GLU A 154 -17.21 -11.46 12.23
CA GLU A 154 -18.35 -11.68 11.32
C GLU A 154 -19.08 -10.37 10.94
N ASN A 155 -19.12 -9.39 11.83
CA ASN A 155 -19.87 -8.13 11.66
C ASN A 155 -18.92 -6.91 11.60
N ASP A 156 -17.83 -6.97 10.87
CA ASP A 156 -16.88 -5.86 10.71
C ASP A 156 -17.38 -4.74 9.77
N GLY A 157 -18.47 -4.97 9.06
CA GLY A 157 -19.08 -4.01 8.13
C GLY A 157 -18.33 -3.87 6.80
N LEU A 158 -17.31 -4.68 6.54
CA LEU A 158 -16.51 -4.63 5.32
C LEU A 158 -17.08 -5.52 4.22
N ILE A 159 -17.03 -5.02 3.01
CA ILE A 159 -17.52 -5.70 1.81
C ILE A 159 -16.32 -6.25 1.02
N PRO A 160 -16.33 -7.55 0.67
CA PRO A 160 -15.31 -8.13 -0.21
C PRO A 160 -15.29 -7.45 -1.58
N ILE A 161 -14.10 -7.31 -2.15
CA ILE A 161 -13.93 -6.73 -3.48
C ILE A 161 -14.34 -7.75 -4.53
N SER A 162 -15.41 -7.42 -5.28
CA SER A 162 -15.84 -8.23 -6.41
C SER A 162 -15.04 -7.91 -7.68
N LYS A 163 -15.06 -8.83 -8.64
CA LYS A 163 -14.44 -8.65 -9.96
C LYS A 163 -14.95 -7.40 -10.69
N ALA A 164 -16.26 -7.14 -10.64
CA ALA A 164 -16.87 -5.96 -11.26
C ALA A 164 -16.39 -4.68 -10.58
N TYR A 165 -16.42 -4.64 -9.24
CA TYR A 165 -15.95 -3.51 -8.46
C TYR A 165 -14.46 -3.20 -8.71
N ALA A 166 -13.62 -4.24 -8.76
CA ALA A 166 -12.21 -4.07 -9.06
C ALA A 166 -11.99 -3.43 -10.45
N ARG A 167 -12.75 -3.85 -11.47
CA ARG A 167 -12.68 -3.27 -12.81
C ARG A 167 -13.09 -1.80 -12.85
N GLU A 168 -14.11 -1.41 -12.10
CA GLU A 168 -14.55 -0.01 -11.99
C GLU A 168 -13.50 0.85 -11.29
N THR A 169 -12.95 0.36 -10.17
CA THR A 169 -11.87 1.06 -9.44
C THR A 169 -10.62 1.23 -10.31
N ILE A 170 -10.23 0.21 -11.06
CA ILE A 170 -9.10 0.29 -11.99
C ILE A 170 -9.34 1.40 -13.02
N LYS A 171 -10.52 1.43 -13.68
CA LYS A 171 -10.86 2.46 -14.66
C LYS A 171 -10.81 3.86 -14.06
N GLN A 172 -11.34 4.04 -12.85
CA GLN A 172 -11.31 5.31 -12.14
C GLN A 172 -9.88 5.78 -11.89
N VAL A 173 -9.04 4.91 -11.31
CA VAL A 173 -7.66 5.26 -10.96
C VAL A 173 -6.80 5.50 -12.19
N GLU A 174 -6.95 4.72 -13.25
CA GLU A 174 -6.23 4.92 -14.51
C GLU A 174 -6.58 6.25 -15.18
N LYS A 175 -7.85 6.70 -15.07
CA LYS A 175 -8.25 8.04 -15.52
C LYS A 175 -7.56 9.14 -14.70
N ILE A 176 -7.48 8.98 -13.39
CA ILE A 176 -6.78 9.91 -12.49
C ILE A 176 -5.28 9.93 -12.82
N GLN A 177 -4.65 8.77 -12.98
CA GLN A 177 -3.25 8.65 -13.38
C GLN A 177 -2.97 9.41 -14.69
N THR A 178 -3.85 9.25 -15.68
CA THR A 178 -3.71 9.96 -16.98
C THR A 178 -3.77 11.48 -16.81
N SER A 179 -4.65 11.97 -15.94
CA SER A 179 -4.75 13.39 -15.61
C SER A 179 -3.49 13.90 -14.88
N LEU A 180 -3.01 13.14 -13.90
CA LEU A 180 -1.81 13.48 -13.12
C LEU A 180 -0.55 13.43 -13.98
N GLN A 181 -0.40 12.41 -14.85
CA GLN A 181 0.71 12.33 -15.79
C GLN A 181 0.84 13.60 -16.65
N LYS A 182 -0.29 14.15 -17.12
CA LYS A 182 -0.32 15.40 -17.89
C LYS A 182 0.00 16.64 -17.04
N SER A 183 -0.45 16.67 -15.81
CA SER A 183 -0.37 17.88 -14.95
C SER A 183 0.88 17.97 -14.09
N ILE A 184 1.48 16.84 -13.69
CA ILE A 184 2.66 16.78 -12.80
C ILE A 184 3.80 15.87 -13.31
N GLY A 185 3.66 15.27 -14.51
CA GLY A 185 4.70 14.47 -15.13
C GLY A 185 4.90 13.07 -14.59
N THR A 186 4.04 12.59 -13.69
CA THR A 186 4.06 11.23 -13.13
C THR A 186 2.65 10.72 -12.94
N ARG A 187 2.45 9.41 -12.94
CA ARG A 187 1.18 8.77 -12.56
C ARG A 187 0.83 9.03 -11.09
N PHE A 188 1.84 9.22 -10.26
CA PHE A 188 1.75 9.56 -8.83
C PHE A 188 1.08 8.52 -7.93
N CYS A 189 0.01 7.88 -8.39
CA CYS A 189 -0.70 6.83 -7.65
C CYS A 189 -0.71 5.53 -8.45
N TRP A 190 -0.56 4.40 -7.79
CA TRP A 190 -0.56 3.08 -8.42
C TRP A 190 -1.43 2.10 -7.67
N LEU A 191 -2.17 1.32 -8.43
CA LEU A 191 -2.91 0.17 -7.94
C LEU A 191 -1.95 -0.99 -7.65
N ALA A 192 -2.12 -1.66 -6.51
CA ALA A 192 -1.45 -2.92 -6.25
C ALA A 192 -1.84 -3.96 -7.31
N ASP A 193 -0.94 -4.88 -7.61
CA ASP A 193 -1.15 -5.93 -8.64
C ASP A 193 -2.40 -6.77 -8.34
N GLU A 194 -2.74 -6.92 -7.07
CA GLU A 194 -3.94 -7.64 -6.61
C GLU A 194 -5.23 -7.12 -7.23
N TRP A 195 -5.36 -5.81 -7.49
CA TRP A 195 -6.54 -5.26 -8.17
C TRP A 195 -6.75 -5.89 -9.54
N TYR A 196 -5.68 -6.02 -10.32
CA TYR A 196 -5.74 -6.60 -11.67
C TYR A 196 -6.04 -8.10 -11.60
N LEU A 197 -5.48 -8.81 -10.62
CA LEU A 197 -5.75 -10.24 -10.42
C LEU A 197 -7.22 -10.47 -10.03
N ILE A 198 -7.77 -9.70 -9.09
CA ILE A 198 -9.20 -9.78 -8.71
C ILE A 198 -10.09 -9.45 -9.91
N ALA A 199 -9.74 -8.46 -10.71
CA ALA A 199 -10.47 -8.06 -11.91
C ALA A 199 -10.40 -9.09 -13.04
N GLY A 200 -9.50 -10.08 -12.96
CA GLY A 200 -9.18 -11.02 -14.04
C GLY A 200 -8.62 -10.29 -15.26
N LEU A 201 -7.77 -9.30 -15.03
CA LEU A 201 -7.08 -8.52 -16.05
C LEU A 201 -5.58 -8.84 -16.04
N LYS A 202 -4.95 -8.64 -17.20
CA LYS A 202 -3.47 -8.71 -17.27
C LYS A 202 -2.85 -7.57 -16.47
N LEU A 203 -1.74 -7.85 -15.80
CA LEU A 203 -0.95 -6.83 -15.13
C LEU A 203 -0.46 -5.77 -16.13
N PRO A 204 -0.38 -4.49 -15.73
CA PRO A 204 0.20 -3.43 -16.54
C PRO A 204 1.63 -3.77 -17.00
N SER A 205 2.10 -3.11 -18.04
CA SER A 205 3.49 -3.25 -18.47
C SER A 205 4.46 -2.73 -17.41
N TYR A 206 5.68 -3.25 -17.38
CA TYR A 206 6.71 -2.82 -16.44
C TYR A 206 6.90 -1.29 -16.41
N LYS A 207 6.88 -0.66 -17.59
CA LYS A 207 7.02 0.80 -17.74
C LYS A 207 5.89 1.61 -17.07
N THR A 208 4.71 1.02 -16.88
CA THR A 208 3.57 1.69 -16.23
C THR A 208 3.85 2.00 -14.75
N TYR A 209 4.68 1.21 -14.11
CA TYR A 209 5.04 1.38 -12.70
C TYR A 209 6.18 2.39 -12.48
N GLU A 210 6.68 3.03 -13.56
CA GLU A 210 7.80 3.97 -13.50
C GLU A 210 9.03 3.35 -12.80
N ASN A 211 9.52 3.94 -11.70
CA ASN A 211 10.61 3.40 -10.88
C ASN A 211 10.15 2.48 -9.73
N MET A 212 8.90 2.00 -9.77
CA MET A 212 8.29 1.12 -8.75
C MET A 212 8.40 1.63 -7.31
N PRO A 213 7.97 2.85 -7.02
CA PRO A 213 8.20 3.48 -5.72
C PRO A 213 7.46 2.81 -4.55
N GLN A 214 6.57 1.86 -4.86
CA GLN A 214 5.68 1.19 -3.89
C GLN A 214 5.71 -0.34 -4.05
N GLU A 215 6.82 -0.92 -4.53
CA GLU A 215 6.93 -2.37 -4.78
C GLU A 215 6.66 -3.20 -3.51
N SER A 216 7.09 -2.74 -2.35
CA SER A 216 6.82 -3.37 -1.05
C SER A 216 5.33 -3.44 -0.68
N ASN A 217 4.49 -2.62 -1.30
CA ASN A 217 3.03 -2.60 -1.18
C ASN A 217 2.31 -3.47 -2.22
N GLY A 218 3.05 -4.32 -2.92
CA GLY A 218 2.49 -5.15 -3.99
C GLY A 218 2.19 -4.38 -5.28
N VAL A 219 2.75 -3.17 -5.44
CA VAL A 219 2.63 -2.37 -6.66
C VAL A 219 3.74 -2.76 -7.63
N GLY A 220 3.42 -3.57 -8.63
CA GLY A 220 4.37 -4.05 -9.62
C GLY A 220 5.25 -5.22 -9.17
N SER A 221 5.08 -5.72 -7.94
CA SER A 221 5.91 -6.82 -7.40
C SER A 221 5.79 -8.11 -8.20
N ILE A 222 4.56 -8.48 -8.60
CA ILE A 222 4.35 -9.66 -9.46
C ILE A 222 4.89 -9.39 -10.87
N ARG A 223 4.71 -8.18 -11.40
CA ARG A 223 5.28 -7.81 -12.70
C ARG A 223 6.80 -7.85 -12.69
N SER A 224 7.43 -7.36 -11.62
CA SER A 224 8.89 -7.42 -11.42
C SER A 224 9.37 -8.87 -11.36
N PHE A 225 8.71 -9.70 -10.55
CA PHE A 225 9.00 -11.12 -10.45
C PHE A 225 8.89 -11.84 -11.81
N LEU A 226 7.80 -11.65 -12.55
CA LEU A 226 7.61 -12.27 -13.86
C LEU A 226 8.69 -11.84 -14.86
N LYS A 227 9.08 -10.56 -14.86
CA LYS A 227 10.16 -10.05 -15.72
C LYS A 227 11.48 -10.72 -15.39
N THR A 228 11.81 -10.85 -14.10
CA THR A 228 13.03 -11.53 -13.65
C THR A 228 13.00 -13.02 -14.06
N LEU A 229 11.88 -13.70 -13.80
CA LEU A 229 11.70 -15.10 -14.17
C LEU A 229 11.87 -15.31 -15.68
N GLU A 230 11.27 -14.46 -16.52
CA GLU A 230 11.43 -14.52 -17.99
C GLU A 230 12.87 -14.26 -18.44
N SER A 231 13.61 -13.40 -17.76
CA SER A 231 15.02 -13.14 -18.09
C SER A 231 15.94 -14.27 -17.67
N GLU A 232 15.75 -14.78 -16.47
CA GLU A 232 16.55 -15.90 -15.93
C GLU A 232 16.33 -17.20 -16.68
N THR A 233 15.09 -17.48 -17.13
CA THR A 233 14.81 -18.69 -17.92
C THR A 233 15.55 -18.71 -19.26
N LYS A 234 15.91 -17.58 -19.84
CA LYS A 234 16.70 -17.52 -21.07
C LYS A 234 18.16 -17.96 -20.88
N SER A 235 18.68 -17.89 -19.67
CA SER A 235 20.04 -18.30 -19.33
C SER A 235 20.12 -19.76 -18.85
N LEU A 236 18.99 -20.46 -18.75
CA LEU A 236 18.96 -21.86 -18.34
C LEU A 236 19.54 -22.76 -19.45
N PRO A 237 20.28 -23.85 -19.08
CA PRO A 237 20.74 -24.79 -20.07
C PRO A 237 19.57 -25.54 -20.71
N GLU A 238 19.67 -25.84 -22.00
CA GLU A 238 18.63 -26.58 -22.75
C GLU A 238 18.35 -27.97 -22.17
N LYS A 239 19.33 -28.56 -21.53
CA LYS A 239 19.21 -29.88 -20.89
C LYS A 239 19.75 -29.87 -19.47
N VAL A 240 19.00 -30.45 -18.54
CA VAL A 240 19.43 -30.65 -17.16
C VAL A 240 20.02 -32.05 -17.00
N ALA A 241 21.12 -32.16 -16.26
CA ALA A 241 21.82 -33.46 -16.03
C ALA A 241 20.96 -34.48 -15.26
N LYS A 242 20.06 -33.99 -14.39
CA LYS A 242 19.10 -34.81 -13.63
C LYS A 242 17.73 -34.16 -13.59
N LYS A 243 16.70 -34.98 -13.87
CA LYS A 243 15.30 -34.57 -13.72
C LYS A 243 15.02 -34.21 -12.25
N ARG A 244 14.52 -33.02 -11.99
CA ARG A 244 14.14 -32.56 -10.65
C ARG A 244 12.64 -32.24 -10.62
N LYS A 245 11.99 -32.59 -9.50
CA LYS A 245 10.65 -32.12 -9.20
C LYS A 245 10.76 -30.97 -8.21
N VAL A 246 10.15 -29.84 -8.53
CA VAL A 246 10.08 -28.67 -7.64
C VAL A 246 8.61 -28.33 -7.45
N SER A 247 8.19 -28.09 -6.21
CA SER A 247 6.83 -27.65 -5.87
C SER A 247 6.88 -26.22 -5.35
N TRP A 248 6.16 -25.31 -6.00
CA TRP A 248 6.00 -23.95 -5.53
C TRP A 248 4.67 -23.81 -4.79
N ILE A 249 4.71 -23.29 -3.57
CA ILE A 249 3.53 -22.95 -2.80
C ILE A 249 3.23 -21.48 -3.08
N VAL A 250 2.11 -21.20 -3.75
CA VAL A 250 1.69 -19.86 -4.14
C VAL A 250 0.24 -19.58 -3.74
N GLY A 251 -0.09 -18.31 -3.53
CA GLY A 251 -1.47 -17.91 -3.32
C GLY A 251 -2.34 -18.13 -4.59
N LYS A 252 -3.62 -18.45 -4.41
CA LYS A 252 -4.55 -18.75 -5.50
C LYS A 252 -4.57 -17.67 -6.60
N LEU A 253 -4.61 -16.39 -6.24
CA LEU A 253 -4.62 -15.29 -7.20
C LEU A 253 -3.30 -15.21 -8.00
N VAL A 254 -2.16 -15.43 -7.34
CA VAL A 254 -0.84 -15.38 -7.97
C VAL A 254 -0.62 -16.57 -8.91
N TYR A 255 -1.18 -17.73 -8.60
CA TYR A 255 -1.08 -18.92 -9.44
C TYR A 255 -1.49 -18.66 -10.88
N GLU A 256 -2.64 -18.01 -11.09
CA GLU A 256 -3.14 -17.69 -12.43
C GLU A 256 -2.20 -16.74 -13.21
N ALA A 257 -1.53 -15.83 -12.50
CA ALA A 257 -0.55 -14.92 -13.12
C ALA A 257 0.77 -15.61 -13.50
N LEU A 258 1.17 -16.62 -12.73
CA LEU A 258 2.43 -17.37 -12.94
C LEU A 258 2.30 -18.45 -14.03
N LEU A 259 1.13 -19.07 -14.14
CA LEU A 259 0.90 -20.25 -15.00
C LEU A 259 1.37 -20.07 -16.45
N PRO A 260 1.13 -18.94 -17.14
CA PRO A 260 1.58 -18.74 -18.51
C PRO A 260 3.10 -18.72 -18.68
N THR A 261 3.86 -18.36 -17.63
CA THR A 261 5.32 -18.27 -17.68
C THR A 261 5.98 -19.57 -17.23
N VAL A 262 5.41 -20.25 -16.23
CA VAL A 262 5.95 -21.49 -15.67
C VAL A 262 5.53 -22.73 -16.49
N GLY A 263 4.42 -22.65 -17.21
CA GLY A 263 3.91 -23.75 -18.04
C GLY A 263 4.55 -23.85 -19.43
N LYS A 264 5.52 -22.98 -19.74
CA LYS A 264 6.36 -23.04 -20.94
C LYS A 264 7.59 -23.86 -20.70
#